data_7dd8b3781efc653c6a4d096fe39feb64
#
_entry.id   7dd8b3781efc653c6a4d096fe39feb64
#
_cell.length_a   1.000
_cell.length_b   1.000
_cell.length_c   1.000
_cell.angle_alpha   90.00
_cell.angle_beta   90.00
_cell.angle_gamma   90.00
#
_symmetry.space_group_name_H-M   'P 1'
#
loop_
_entity.id
_entity.type
_entity.pdbx_description
1 polymer ?
#
loop_
_entity_poly.entity_id
_entity_poly.type
_entity_poly.pdbx_seq_one_letter_code
_entity_poly.pdbx_strand_id
1 'polypeptide(L)'
;KSFFGPNGNFMWWDGWWNSEPNTVKKRLIEVMWKYHSPWDFPRYESITGLVGFEYWTGVYGNGHPNPGLGSHLDKDEEHWLATGGNDGGEVIKPVIGTVYYPVEHEFDGGFLEIHTSGRDKEPERIAAKYNRLVILDAGEHLHRVTDVTNGTRFAIAVNLWQTEPKAVQSGNFIIE
;
A
#
# COMPACT_ATOMS: atom_id res chain seq x y z
N LYS A 1 1.84 -0.83 22.24
CA LYS A 1 1.44 0.03 21.09
C LYS A 1 0.51 -0.76 20.21
N SER A 2 -0.59 -0.15 19.72
CA SER A 2 -1.50 -0.81 18.79
C SER A 2 -0.76 -1.16 17.49
N PHE A 3 -0.97 -2.37 16.96
CA PHE A 3 -0.45 -2.78 15.66
C PHE A 3 -0.98 -1.87 14.53
N PHE A 4 -2.23 -1.43 14.67
CA PHE A 4 -2.87 -0.47 13.79
C PHE A 4 -2.82 0.91 14.44
N GLY A 5 -1.88 1.74 13.98
CA GLY A 5 -1.81 3.15 14.33
C GLY A 5 -2.88 3.98 13.59
N PRO A 6 -2.91 5.31 13.77
CA PRO A 6 -3.76 6.17 12.99
C PRO A 6 -3.46 6.05 11.49
N ASN A 7 -4.51 6.16 10.66
CA ASN A 7 -4.38 6.16 9.20
C ASN A 7 -3.45 7.28 8.71
N GLY A 8 -2.69 7.00 7.65
CA GLY A 8 -1.87 8.00 6.99
C GLY A 8 -0.46 8.19 7.56
N ASN A 9 -0.07 7.39 8.54
CA ASN A 9 1.34 7.34 8.96
C ASN A 9 2.09 6.40 8.03
N PHE A 10 2.69 6.94 6.99
CA PHE A 10 3.60 6.21 6.13
C PHE A 10 4.89 5.92 6.88
N MET A 11 5.40 4.71 6.70
CA MET A 11 6.63 4.23 7.31
C MET A 11 7.55 3.74 6.20
N TRP A 12 8.84 3.84 6.42
CA TRP A 12 9.86 3.37 5.49
C TRP A 12 10.71 2.27 6.11
N TRP A 13 11.11 1.32 5.27
CA TRP A 13 12.11 0.32 5.59
C TRP A 13 12.97 0.04 4.36
N ASP A 14 14.26 0.21 4.52
CA ASP A 14 15.28 0.00 3.48
C ASP A 14 15.55 -1.48 3.14
N GLY A 15 14.75 -2.39 3.71
CA GLY A 15 14.75 -3.82 3.43
C GLY A 15 15.73 -4.63 4.28
N TRP A 16 15.52 -5.95 4.26
CA TRP A 16 16.35 -6.91 5.02
C TRP A 16 17.80 -6.99 4.54
N TRP A 17 18.12 -6.44 3.38
CA TRP A 17 19.48 -6.35 2.86
C TRP A 17 20.31 -5.21 3.48
N ASN A 18 19.68 -4.23 4.08
CA ASN A 18 20.31 -3.11 4.77
C ASN A 18 20.10 -3.15 6.28
N SER A 19 18.91 -3.51 6.75
CA SER A 19 18.58 -3.52 8.17
C SER A 19 17.70 -4.71 8.56
N GLU A 20 17.89 -5.25 9.74
CA GLU A 20 17.07 -6.35 10.25
C GLU A 20 15.63 -5.85 10.54
N PRO A 21 14.62 -6.71 10.28
CA PRO A 21 13.23 -6.39 10.61
C PRO A 21 13.01 -6.43 12.13
N ASN A 22 13.05 -5.27 12.76
CA ASN A 22 12.94 -5.09 14.21
C ASN A 22 11.50 -4.86 14.71
N THR A 23 10.51 -4.79 13.80
CA THR A 23 9.09 -4.68 14.14
C THR A 23 8.26 -5.81 13.53
N VAL A 24 7.05 -6.03 14.04
CA VAL A 24 6.15 -7.06 13.49
C VAL A 24 5.78 -6.77 12.04
N LYS A 25 5.58 -5.50 11.68
CA LYS A 25 5.26 -5.10 10.30
C LYS A 25 6.42 -5.38 9.34
N LYS A 26 7.64 -5.00 9.71
CA LYS A 26 8.85 -5.29 8.90
C LYS A 26 9.07 -6.80 8.76
N ARG A 27 8.85 -7.57 9.83
CA ARG A 27 8.93 -9.03 9.78
C ARG A 27 7.86 -9.62 8.84
N LEU A 28 6.65 -9.06 8.85
CA LEU A 28 5.59 -9.46 7.93
C LEU A 28 5.98 -9.15 6.48
N ILE A 29 6.53 -7.97 6.19
CA ILE A 29 7.03 -7.60 4.86
C ILE A 29 8.13 -8.57 4.41
N GLU A 30 9.08 -8.90 5.30
CA GLU A 30 10.11 -9.89 5.00
C GLU A 30 9.51 -11.25 4.63
N VAL A 31 8.53 -11.73 5.40
CA VAL A 31 7.87 -13.01 5.12
C VAL A 31 7.16 -12.98 3.78
N MET A 32 6.41 -11.93 3.47
CA MET A 32 5.70 -11.82 2.20
C MET A 32 6.64 -11.78 1.00
N TRP A 33 7.74 -11.05 1.09
CA TRP A 33 8.58 -10.73 -0.06
C TRP A 33 9.87 -11.53 -0.16
N LYS A 34 10.40 -12.05 0.93
CA LYS A 34 11.62 -12.87 0.95
C LYS A 34 11.33 -14.36 0.87
N TYR A 35 10.29 -14.83 1.58
CA TYR A 35 10.01 -16.26 1.74
C TYR A 35 8.81 -16.75 0.92
N HIS A 36 7.86 -15.87 0.64
CA HIS A 36 6.68 -16.15 -0.19
C HIS A 36 6.61 -15.18 -1.36
N SER A 37 7.79 -14.86 -1.88
CA SER A 37 7.94 -13.89 -2.94
C SER A 37 7.04 -14.20 -4.12
N PRO A 38 6.33 -13.21 -4.66
CA PRO A 38 5.66 -13.34 -5.95
C PRO A 38 6.64 -13.45 -7.13
N TRP A 39 7.93 -13.68 -6.86
CA TRP A 39 8.97 -13.92 -7.85
C TRP A 39 8.68 -15.12 -8.77
N ASP A 40 7.77 -16.02 -8.36
CA ASP A 40 7.23 -17.08 -9.19
C ASP A 40 6.24 -16.56 -10.25
N PHE A 41 5.88 -15.28 -10.19
CA PHE A 41 5.10 -14.62 -11.26
C PHE A 41 6.04 -14.16 -12.37
N PRO A 42 5.89 -14.65 -13.60
CA PRO A 42 6.81 -14.34 -14.71
C PRO A 42 7.04 -12.84 -14.97
N ARG A 43 6.05 -12.01 -14.69
CA ARG A 43 6.16 -10.54 -14.90
C ARG A 43 7.02 -9.84 -13.84
N TYR A 44 7.37 -10.49 -12.73
CA TYR A 44 8.13 -9.91 -11.63
C TYR A 44 9.51 -10.52 -11.42
N GLU A 45 9.91 -11.49 -12.27
CA GLU A 45 11.21 -12.17 -12.22
C GLU A 45 12.41 -11.22 -12.30
N SER A 46 12.19 -9.97 -12.69
CA SER A 46 13.25 -8.99 -12.92
C SER A 46 13.13 -7.71 -12.08
N ILE A 47 12.42 -7.71 -10.94
CA ILE A 47 12.46 -6.54 -10.07
C ILE A 47 13.86 -6.44 -9.44
N THR A 48 14.75 -5.76 -10.15
CA THR A 48 16.11 -5.44 -9.70
C THR A 48 16.14 -4.02 -9.19
N GLY A 49 17.07 -3.70 -8.28
CA GLY A 49 17.28 -2.33 -7.83
C GLY A 49 16.23 -1.82 -6.85
N LEU A 50 15.55 -2.70 -6.11
CA LEU A 50 14.71 -2.26 -5.00
C LEU A 50 15.55 -1.57 -3.93
N VAL A 51 15.08 -0.40 -3.49
CA VAL A 51 15.73 0.41 -2.45
C VAL A 51 15.00 0.33 -1.11
N GLY A 52 13.72 -0.08 -1.10
CA GLY A 52 12.99 -0.24 0.15
C GLY A 52 11.49 -0.39 -0.02
N PHE A 53 10.82 -0.36 1.13
CA PHE A 53 9.39 -0.56 1.31
C PHE A 53 8.78 0.63 2.03
N GLU A 54 7.82 1.27 1.39
CA GLU A 54 6.88 2.15 2.05
C GLU A 54 5.71 1.31 2.54
N TYR A 55 5.24 1.50 3.78
CA TYR A 55 4.13 0.74 4.31
C TYR A 55 3.32 1.52 5.32
N TRP A 56 2.02 1.21 5.38
CA TRP A 56 1.08 1.83 6.32
C TRP A 56 -0.04 0.87 6.69
N THR A 57 -0.83 1.26 7.69
CA THR A 57 -2.03 0.54 8.09
C THR A 57 -3.27 1.31 7.66
N GLY A 58 -4.19 0.64 6.98
CA GLY A 58 -5.52 1.16 6.66
C GLY A 58 -6.55 0.63 7.65
N VAL A 59 -7.18 1.54 8.39
CA VAL A 59 -8.28 1.24 9.30
C VAL A 59 -9.48 2.06 8.85
N TYR A 60 -10.53 1.38 8.39
CA TYR A 60 -11.75 2.01 7.89
C TYR A 60 -12.95 1.40 8.60
N GLY A 61 -13.94 2.21 8.96
CA GLY A 61 -15.08 1.69 9.70
C GLY A 61 -16.27 2.62 9.80
N ASN A 62 -17.41 2.06 10.13
CA ASN A 62 -18.61 2.84 10.45
C ASN A 62 -18.34 3.68 11.71
N GLY A 63 -18.56 4.99 11.59
CA GLY A 63 -18.23 5.95 12.65
C GLY A 63 -16.75 6.36 12.72
N HIS A 64 -15.90 5.79 11.88
CA HIS A 64 -14.52 6.26 11.69
C HIS A 64 -14.52 7.53 10.81
N PRO A 65 -13.61 8.51 11.02
CA PRO A 65 -13.51 9.69 10.16
C PRO A 65 -13.37 9.36 8.67
N ASN A 66 -12.76 8.22 8.36
CA ASN A 66 -12.61 7.72 7.01
C ASN A 66 -13.31 6.35 6.89
N PRO A 67 -14.55 6.31 6.39
CA PRO A 67 -15.24 5.03 6.18
C PRO A 67 -14.63 4.21 5.05
N GLY A 68 -13.93 4.84 4.11
CA GLY A 68 -13.25 4.23 2.97
C GLY A 68 -12.06 5.06 2.53
N LEU A 69 -11.54 4.80 1.33
CA LEU A 69 -10.44 5.54 0.71
C LEU A 69 -10.83 5.91 -0.71
N GLY A 70 -10.74 7.19 -1.06
CA GLY A 70 -11.05 7.72 -2.39
C GLY A 70 -10.17 7.12 -3.49
N SER A 71 -10.62 7.25 -4.74
CA SER A 71 -9.89 6.75 -5.90
C SER A 71 -8.57 7.52 -6.10
N HIS A 72 -7.46 6.79 -6.23
CA HIS A 72 -6.12 7.33 -6.39
C HIS A 72 -5.20 6.36 -7.15
N LEU A 73 -4.05 6.86 -7.51
CA LEU A 73 -2.86 6.11 -7.94
C LEU A 73 -1.79 6.33 -6.89
N ASP A 74 -1.03 5.30 -6.56
CA ASP A 74 0.11 5.45 -5.67
C ASP A 74 1.27 6.11 -6.40
N LYS A 75 1.87 7.12 -5.77
CA LYS A 75 3.00 7.88 -6.29
C LYS A 75 3.75 8.57 -5.16
N ASP A 76 4.94 9.07 -5.45
CA ASP A 76 5.65 10.00 -4.56
C ASP A 76 4.93 11.36 -4.58
N GLU A 77 4.04 11.57 -3.61
CA GLU A 77 3.21 12.78 -3.52
C GLU A 77 4.06 14.05 -3.31
N GLU A 78 5.14 13.98 -2.52
CA GLU A 78 6.00 15.14 -2.28
C GLU A 78 6.80 15.53 -3.53
N HIS A 79 7.31 14.54 -4.27
CA HIS A 79 7.99 14.79 -5.53
C HIS A 79 7.03 15.40 -6.55
N TRP A 80 5.86 14.78 -6.70
CA TRP A 80 4.83 15.25 -7.62
C TRP A 80 4.40 16.70 -7.33
N LEU A 81 4.13 17.04 -6.07
CA LEU A 81 3.78 18.40 -5.66
C LEU A 81 4.93 19.39 -5.92
N ALA A 82 6.17 19.00 -5.59
CA ALA A 82 7.34 19.85 -5.76
C ALA A 82 7.69 20.13 -7.22
N THR A 83 7.26 19.28 -8.14
CA THR A 83 7.54 19.40 -9.59
C THR A 83 6.39 20.00 -10.39
N GLY A 84 5.27 20.39 -9.74
CA GLY A 84 4.17 21.09 -10.39
C GLY A 84 2.77 20.53 -10.07
N GLY A 85 2.69 19.38 -9.42
CA GLY A 85 1.40 18.80 -9.04
C GLY A 85 0.46 18.61 -10.25
N ASN A 86 -0.77 19.14 -10.15
CA ASN A 86 -1.75 19.07 -11.23
C ASN A 86 -1.36 19.87 -12.49
N ASP A 87 -0.40 20.77 -12.40
CA ASP A 87 0.09 21.59 -13.52
C ASP A 87 1.29 20.94 -14.25
N GLY A 88 1.36 19.60 -14.26
CA GLY A 88 2.38 18.84 -14.98
C GLY A 88 3.49 18.28 -14.09
N GLY A 89 3.22 18.05 -12.84
CA GLY A 89 4.16 17.41 -11.90
C GLY A 89 4.65 16.05 -12.39
N GLU A 90 5.93 15.78 -12.17
CA GLU A 90 6.55 14.51 -12.49
C GLU A 90 6.05 13.40 -11.56
N VAL A 91 5.68 12.26 -12.12
CA VAL A 91 5.13 11.14 -11.35
C VAL A 91 6.18 10.04 -11.21
N ILE A 92 6.65 9.81 -9.98
CA ILE A 92 7.44 8.65 -9.59
C ILE A 92 6.51 7.67 -8.89
N LYS A 93 6.52 6.42 -9.32
CA LYS A 93 5.58 5.38 -8.88
C LYS A 93 6.31 4.24 -8.17
N PRO A 94 5.64 3.55 -7.23
CA PRO A 94 6.12 2.26 -6.76
C PRO A 94 6.10 1.24 -7.90
N VAL A 95 6.98 0.26 -7.82
CA VAL A 95 7.04 -0.84 -8.81
C VAL A 95 5.84 -1.76 -8.64
N ILE A 96 5.45 -2.00 -7.40
CA ILE A 96 4.32 -2.85 -7.01
C ILE A 96 3.73 -2.32 -5.72
N GLY A 97 2.40 -2.38 -5.62
CA GLY A 97 1.66 -2.23 -4.39
C GLY A 97 1.11 -3.57 -3.91
N THR A 98 0.95 -3.71 -2.61
CA THR A 98 0.28 -4.85 -2.00
C THR A 98 -0.65 -4.42 -0.89
N VAL A 99 -1.74 -5.19 -0.71
CA VAL A 99 -2.67 -5.04 0.41
C VAL A 99 -2.86 -6.39 1.07
N TYR A 100 -2.49 -6.50 2.34
CA TYR A 100 -2.63 -7.70 3.15
C TYR A 100 -3.66 -7.52 4.26
N TYR A 101 -4.46 -8.54 4.51
CA TYR A 101 -5.53 -8.56 5.52
C TYR A 101 -5.14 -9.50 6.67
N PRO A 102 -4.49 -8.98 7.74
CA PRO A 102 -3.85 -9.81 8.77
C PRO A 102 -4.78 -10.32 9.86
N VAL A 103 -6.00 -9.82 9.95
CA VAL A 103 -6.92 -10.17 11.03
C VAL A 103 -8.26 -10.67 10.50
N GLU A 104 -8.82 -11.63 11.21
CA GLU A 104 -10.19 -12.08 11.01
C GLU A 104 -11.14 -11.15 11.76
N HIS A 105 -12.11 -10.59 11.04
CA HIS A 105 -13.09 -9.66 11.61
C HIS A 105 -14.32 -9.57 10.71
N GLU A 106 -15.45 -9.21 11.30
CA GLU A 106 -16.71 -9.03 10.59
C GLU A 106 -16.94 -7.55 10.29
N PHE A 107 -17.26 -7.26 9.03
CA PHE A 107 -17.63 -5.94 8.55
C PHE A 107 -18.37 -6.05 7.22
N ASP A 108 -19.11 -5.00 6.86
CA ASP A 108 -19.83 -4.88 5.58
C ASP A 108 -19.21 -3.78 4.74
N GLY A 109 -19.16 -3.98 3.41
CA GLY A 109 -18.51 -3.04 2.48
C GLY A 109 -17.00 -3.21 2.43
N GLY A 110 -16.24 -2.11 2.34
CA GLY A 110 -14.78 -2.11 2.42
C GLY A 110 -14.06 -2.90 1.33
N PHE A 111 -14.67 -3.04 0.14
CA PHE A 111 -14.04 -3.72 -1.00
C PHE A 111 -12.87 -2.90 -1.52
N LEU A 112 -11.79 -3.57 -1.88
CA LEU A 112 -10.76 -2.97 -2.74
C LEU A 112 -11.29 -3.04 -4.18
N GLU A 113 -11.48 -1.89 -4.80
CA GLU A 113 -11.85 -1.76 -6.21
C GLU A 113 -10.65 -1.30 -7.03
N ILE A 114 -10.38 -1.99 -8.16
CA ILE A 114 -9.22 -1.75 -9.02
C ILE A 114 -9.70 -1.65 -10.47
N HIS A 115 -9.36 -0.56 -11.16
CA HIS A 115 -9.68 -0.33 -12.57
C HIS A 115 -8.57 -0.89 -13.48
N THR A 116 -8.54 -2.20 -13.69
CA THR A 116 -7.54 -2.88 -14.52
C THR A 116 -7.76 -2.69 -16.01
N SER A 117 -9.00 -2.43 -16.43
CA SER A 117 -9.42 -2.29 -17.84
C SER A 117 -9.70 -0.84 -18.26
N GLY A 118 -9.28 0.15 -17.44
CA GLY A 118 -9.51 1.58 -17.67
C GLY A 118 -10.61 2.17 -16.79
N ARG A 119 -10.59 3.49 -16.64
CA ARG A 119 -11.47 4.25 -15.72
C ARG A 119 -12.96 4.15 -16.06
N ASP A 120 -13.28 3.94 -17.34
CA ASP A 120 -14.67 3.88 -17.84
C ASP A 120 -15.27 2.47 -17.76
N LYS A 121 -14.53 1.51 -17.25
CA LYS A 121 -14.98 0.14 -17.06
C LYS A 121 -15.28 -0.13 -15.59
N GLU A 122 -16.20 -1.10 -15.38
CA GLU A 122 -16.46 -1.57 -14.02
C GLU A 122 -15.18 -2.08 -13.37
N PRO A 123 -14.88 -1.64 -12.14
CA PRO A 123 -13.68 -2.09 -11.43
C PRO A 123 -13.81 -3.55 -11.00
N GLU A 124 -12.67 -4.20 -10.91
CA GLU A 124 -12.60 -5.47 -10.17
C GLU A 124 -12.79 -5.20 -8.67
N ARG A 125 -13.70 -5.97 -8.05
CA ARG A 125 -14.01 -5.86 -6.62
C ARG A 125 -13.43 -7.03 -5.86
N ILE A 126 -12.54 -6.72 -4.93
CA ILE A 126 -11.85 -7.71 -4.10
C ILE A 126 -12.29 -7.55 -2.65
N ALA A 127 -12.94 -8.59 -2.12
CA ALA A 127 -13.32 -8.60 -0.70
C ALA A 127 -12.08 -8.72 0.20
N ALA A 128 -12.04 -7.96 1.27
CA ALA A 128 -11.04 -8.14 2.30
C ALA A 128 -11.35 -9.42 3.10
N LYS A 129 -10.51 -10.42 2.94
CA LYS A 129 -10.61 -11.71 3.64
C LYS A 129 -9.36 -11.94 4.48
N TYR A 130 -9.52 -12.53 5.65
CA TYR A 130 -8.38 -12.92 6.49
C TYR A 130 -7.34 -13.70 5.69
N ASN A 131 -6.09 -13.40 5.93
CA ASN A 131 -4.90 -14.00 5.30
C ASN A 131 -4.87 -13.89 3.76
N ARG A 132 -5.55 -12.89 3.18
CA ARG A 132 -5.48 -12.57 1.75
C ARG A 132 -4.41 -11.52 1.51
N LEU A 133 -3.52 -11.79 0.56
CA LEU A 133 -2.61 -10.83 -0.05
C LEU A 133 -3.13 -10.48 -1.45
N VAL A 134 -3.28 -9.20 -1.72
CA VAL A 134 -3.55 -8.66 -3.06
C VAL A 134 -2.29 -7.97 -3.55
N ILE A 135 -1.89 -8.27 -4.77
CA ILE A 135 -0.74 -7.65 -5.45
C ILE A 135 -1.29 -6.90 -6.66
N LEU A 136 -0.91 -5.65 -6.81
CA LEU A 136 -1.41 -4.78 -7.88
C LEU A 136 -0.35 -3.78 -8.35
N ASP A 137 -0.47 -3.29 -9.58
CA ASP A 137 0.27 -2.13 -10.06
C ASP A 137 -0.40 -0.86 -9.55
N ALA A 138 -0.15 -0.54 -8.26
CA ALA A 138 -0.83 0.56 -7.57
C ALA A 138 -0.55 1.93 -8.18
N GLY A 139 0.58 2.08 -8.86
CA GLY A 139 0.93 3.30 -9.60
C GLY A 139 0.30 3.40 -11.00
N GLU A 140 -0.25 2.31 -11.55
CA GLU A 140 -0.86 2.27 -12.88
C GLU A 140 -2.38 2.13 -12.84
N HIS A 141 -2.89 1.38 -11.85
CA HIS A 141 -4.32 1.11 -11.75
C HIS A 141 -4.98 1.99 -10.70
N LEU A 142 -5.93 2.82 -11.16
CA LEU A 142 -6.77 3.59 -10.27
C LEU A 142 -7.48 2.62 -9.33
N HIS A 143 -7.37 2.86 -8.03
CA HIS A 143 -7.95 1.99 -7.04
C HIS A 143 -8.52 2.78 -5.86
N ARG A 144 -9.43 2.14 -5.12
CA ARG A 144 -10.07 2.71 -3.94
C ARG A 144 -10.50 1.65 -2.94
N VAL A 145 -10.83 2.08 -1.73
CA VAL A 145 -11.57 1.26 -0.77
C VAL A 145 -12.97 1.81 -0.65
N THR A 146 -13.99 0.99 -0.94
CA THR A 146 -15.38 1.39 -0.74
C THR A 146 -15.69 1.59 0.73
N ASP A 147 -16.74 2.34 1.04
CA ASP A 147 -17.12 2.59 2.42
C ASP A 147 -17.41 1.29 3.17
N VAL A 148 -16.93 1.24 4.40
CA VAL A 148 -17.30 0.24 5.39
C VAL A 148 -18.57 0.72 6.08
N THR A 149 -19.66 0.00 5.89
CA THR A 149 -20.99 0.39 6.37
C THR A 149 -21.32 -0.17 7.76
N ASN A 150 -20.63 -1.23 8.17
CA ASN A 150 -20.73 -1.83 9.50
C ASN A 150 -19.39 -2.44 9.88
N GLY A 151 -19.04 -2.41 11.17
CA GLY A 151 -17.78 -2.95 11.68
C GLY A 151 -16.55 -2.12 11.32
N THR A 152 -15.38 -2.77 11.31
CA THR A 152 -14.09 -2.13 11.04
C THR A 152 -13.22 -3.03 10.16
N ARG A 153 -12.71 -2.49 9.06
CA ARG A 153 -11.77 -3.15 8.15
C ARG A 153 -10.33 -2.77 8.49
N PHE A 154 -9.47 -3.77 8.58
CA PHE A 154 -8.03 -3.61 8.81
C PHE A 154 -7.22 -4.14 7.63
N ALA A 155 -6.22 -3.39 7.21
CA ALA A 155 -5.27 -3.81 6.19
C ALA A 155 -3.88 -3.25 6.45
N ILE A 156 -2.88 -3.90 5.87
CA ILE A 156 -1.52 -3.37 5.73
C ILE A 156 -1.27 -3.21 4.24
N ALA A 157 -0.94 -2.00 3.83
CA ALA A 157 -0.49 -1.72 2.50
C ALA A 157 1.03 -1.62 2.48
N VAL A 158 1.65 -2.10 1.40
CA VAL A 158 3.10 -2.08 1.21
C VAL A 158 3.40 -1.79 -0.25
N ASN A 159 4.16 -0.74 -0.49
CA ASN A 159 4.68 -0.36 -1.80
C ASN A 159 6.18 -0.66 -1.89
N LEU A 160 6.60 -1.21 -3.01
CA LEU A 160 8.00 -1.50 -3.32
C LEU A 160 8.55 -0.39 -4.23
N TRP A 161 9.72 0.14 -3.87
CA TRP A 161 10.31 1.26 -4.56
C TRP A 161 11.71 0.95 -5.12
N GLN A 162 11.97 1.44 -6.35
CA GLN A 162 13.32 1.46 -6.97
C GLN A 162 14.01 2.83 -6.83
N THR A 163 13.26 3.83 -6.39
CA THR A 163 13.77 5.17 -6.06
C THR A 163 13.22 5.54 -4.70
N GLU A 164 14.07 6.02 -3.80
CA GLU A 164 13.62 6.45 -2.48
C GLU A 164 12.67 7.65 -2.61
N PRO A 165 11.44 7.56 -2.09
CA PRO A 165 10.47 8.64 -2.15
C PRO A 165 10.99 9.91 -1.47
N LYS A 166 10.61 11.07 -1.98
CA LYS A 166 11.04 12.37 -1.45
C LYS A 166 10.64 12.57 0.01
N ALA A 167 9.50 12.03 0.42
CA ALA A 167 9.03 12.06 1.80
C ALA A 167 10.00 11.35 2.76
N VAL A 168 10.68 10.29 2.33
CA VAL A 168 11.76 9.63 3.10
C VAL A 168 12.95 10.57 3.23
N GLN A 169 13.39 11.15 2.10
CA GLN A 169 14.55 12.07 2.06
C GLN A 169 14.32 13.33 2.89
N SER A 170 13.08 13.84 2.94
CA SER A 170 12.70 14.99 3.76
C SER A 170 12.48 14.68 5.24
N GLY A 171 12.55 13.41 5.64
CA GLY A 171 12.35 12.97 7.02
C GLY A 171 10.89 12.96 7.48
N ASN A 172 9.95 13.02 6.56
CA ASN A 172 8.51 13.04 6.85
C ASN A 172 7.91 11.65 7.12
N PHE A 173 8.71 10.59 7.00
CA PHE A 173 8.31 9.24 7.39
C PHE A 173 8.50 9.00 8.88
N ILE A 174 7.60 8.23 9.47
CA ILE A 174 7.77 7.76 10.84
C ILE A 174 8.76 6.59 10.84
N ILE A 175 9.85 6.74 11.59
CA ILE A 175 10.81 5.67 11.87
C ILE A 175 10.29 4.91 13.10
N GLU A 176 9.98 3.63 12.94
CA GLU A 176 9.60 2.74 14.06
C GLU A 176 10.81 2.25 14.85
#